data_2809f9cf3794f1414f0750b3b3585022
#
_entry.id   2809f9cf3794f1414f0750b3b3585022
#
_cell.length_a   1.000
_cell.length_b   1.000
_cell.length_c   1.000
_cell.angle_alpha   90.00
_cell.angle_beta   90.00
_cell.angle_gamma   90.00
#
_symmetry.space_group_name_H-M   'P 1'
#
loop_
_entity.id
_entity.type
_entity.pdbx_description
1 polymer ?
#
loop_
_entity_poly.entity_id
_entity_poly.type
_entity_poly.pdbx_seq_one_letter_code
_entity_poly.pdbx_strand_id
1 'polypeptide(L)'
;MKIVIFGGTPGSGKTSIIKFIIQELRDLKIHYVKFDVLDTTDDVLLREKFDISTEKEISGDICPDHYAALKIPEIIKRHQDKDLIIMETAGLCLRCSPYVKGGLSINVLNILAGKPSGYGPLLTDADIVVVSKGDLISQAEREIFRSKILEVNKTALIVDGNGLTGEGAIDVAEKIRKTPETGGKLTLKHSMPTAICGYCYGNKTIDSGESLKRYNLGKDLKARLPNLNCGKCGFKSCNEFIRAVLEGEAKESKCPYLKGG
;
A
#
# COMPACT_ATOMS: atom_id res chain seq x y z
N MET A 1 -5.81 -12.46 -14.32
CA MET A 1 -5.04 -11.21 -14.05
C MET A 1 -4.37 -11.32 -12.69
N LYS A 2 -3.10 -10.93 -12.59
CA LYS A 2 -2.32 -10.93 -11.33
C LYS A 2 -2.22 -9.53 -10.77
N ILE A 3 -2.20 -9.40 -9.44
CA ILE A 3 -2.01 -8.12 -8.74
C ILE A 3 -0.74 -8.19 -7.92
N VAL A 4 0.16 -7.25 -8.13
CA VAL A 4 1.43 -7.11 -7.40
C VAL A 4 1.50 -5.72 -6.78
N ILE A 5 1.72 -5.66 -5.47
CA ILE A 5 1.78 -4.39 -4.75
C ILE A 5 3.16 -4.23 -4.12
N PHE A 6 3.84 -3.16 -4.53
CA PHE A 6 5.15 -2.76 -3.99
C PHE A 6 4.98 -1.73 -2.87
N GLY A 7 5.41 -2.10 -1.67
CA GLY A 7 5.56 -1.21 -0.54
C GLY A 7 7.05 -0.95 -0.22
N GLY A 8 7.29 -0.05 0.71
CA GLY A 8 8.64 0.31 1.15
C GLY A 8 8.80 1.80 1.30
N THR A 9 9.73 2.24 2.15
CA THR A 9 9.93 3.67 2.42
C THR A 9 10.35 4.48 1.20
N PRO A 10 10.13 5.80 1.19
CA PRO A 10 10.71 6.68 0.17
C PRO A 10 12.23 6.48 0.05
N GLY A 11 12.73 6.48 -1.19
CA GLY A 11 14.15 6.26 -1.45
C GLY A 11 14.64 4.81 -1.24
N SER A 12 13.74 3.84 -1.02
CA SER A 12 14.14 2.42 -0.91
C SER A 12 14.52 1.78 -2.27
N GLY A 13 14.27 2.45 -3.39
CA GLY A 13 14.59 1.94 -4.72
C GLY A 13 13.44 1.15 -5.40
N LYS A 14 12.19 1.31 -4.92
CA LYS A 14 11.01 0.66 -5.51
C LYS A 14 10.93 0.81 -7.03
N THR A 15 10.77 2.05 -7.49
CA THR A 15 10.64 2.36 -8.92
C THR A 15 11.84 1.86 -9.73
N SER A 16 13.05 1.94 -9.15
CA SER A 16 14.28 1.49 -9.82
C SER A 16 14.27 -0.01 -10.05
N ILE A 17 13.89 -0.84 -9.07
CA ILE A 17 13.84 -2.29 -9.25
C ILE A 17 12.63 -2.71 -10.09
N ILE A 18 11.49 -2.02 -9.98
CA ILE A 18 10.29 -2.26 -10.80
C ILE A 18 10.62 -2.12 -12.29
N LYS A 19 11.45 -1.16 -12.67
CA LYS A 19 11.92 -1.03 -14.08
C LYS A 19 12.53 -2.30 -14.63
N PHE A 20 13.42 -2.93 -13.88
CA PHE A 20 14.06 -4.18 -14.31
C PHE A 20 13.08 -5.36 -14.29
N ILE A 21 12.17 -5.41 -13.30
CA ILE A 21 11.12 -6.43 -13.24
C ILE A 21 10.19 -6.33 -14.45
N ILE A 22 9.77 -5.13 -14.84
CA ILE A 22 8.95 -4.90 -16.04
C ILE A 22 9.71 -5.38 -17.29
N GLN A 23 11.01 -5.12 -17.39
CA GLN A 23 11.84 -5.57 -18.50
C GLN A 23 11.85 -7.09 -18.64
N GLU A 24 11.86 -7.84 -17.51
CA GLU A 24 11.79 -9.31 -17.49
C GLU A 24 10.39 -9.84 -17.82
N LEU A 25 9.34 -9.01 -17.66
CA LEU A 25 7.94 -9.38 -17.86
C LEU A 25 7.31 -8.74 -19.10
N ARG A 26 8.11 -8.25 -20.04
CA ARG A 26 7.67 -7.52 -21.26
C ARG A 26 6.75 -8.32 -22.20
N ASP A 27 6.65 -9.63 -22.03
CA ASP A 27 5.72 -10.50 -22.74
C ASP A 27 4.29 -10.45 -22.19
N LEU A 28 4.08 -9.85 -21.01
CA LEU A 28 2.78 -9.68 -20.37
C LEU A 28 2.18 -8.30 -20.68
N LYS A 29 0.86 -8.25 -20.76
CA LYS A 29 0.12 -6.97 -20.82
C LYS A 29 0.10 -6.33 -19.43
N ILE A 30 1.05 -5.43 -19.18
CA ILE A 30 1.24 -4.80 -17.86
C ILE A 30 0.48 -3.48 -17.80
N HIS A 31 -0.15 -3.20 -16.63
CA HIS A 31 -0.58 -1.89 -16.22
C HIS A 31 0.14 -1.50 -14.92
N TYR A 32 0.80 -0.35 -14.94
CA TYR A 32 1.52 0.19 -13.78
C TYR A 32 0.75 1.35 -13.15
N VAL A 33 0.59 1.32 -11.83
CA VAL A 33 -0.08 2.36 -11.05
C VAL A 33 0.86 2.91 -9.99
N LYS A 34 1.11 4.22 -10.04
CA LYS A 34 1.86 4.93 -9.00
C LYS A 34 0.91 5.64 -8.05
N PHE A 35 0.96 5.31 -6.76
CA PHE A 35 0.29 6.08 -5.70
C PHE A 35 1.30 6.99 -5.02
N ASP A 36 1.02 8.29 -5.00
CA ASP A 36 1.86 9.26 -4.32
C ASP A 36 1.01 10.37 -3.65
N VAL A 37 1.65 11.18 -2.81
CA VAL A 37 1.03 12.34 -2.15
C VAL A 37 1.09 13.56 -3.06
N LEU A 38 2.22 13.74 -3.72
CA LEU A 38 2.52 14.84 -4.62
C LEU A 38 2.72 14.32 -6.04
N ASP A 39 2.80 15.22 -6.98
CA ASP A 39 3.06 14.87 -8.37
C ASP A 39 4.40 14.15 -8.57
N THR A 40 4.43 13.19 -9.47
CA THR A 40 5.60 12.37 -9.81
C THR A 40 5.65 12.13 -11.31
N THR A 41 6.83 11.85 -11.85
CA THR A 41 7.05 11.52 -13.25
C THR A 41 7.39 10.05 -13.48
N ASP A 42 7.37 9.22 -12.45
CA ASP A 42 7.75 7.80 -12.52
C ASP A 42 6.90 7.02 -13.54
N ASP A 43 5.60 7.32 -13.58
CA ASP A 43 4.65 6.70 -14.51
C ASP A 43 4.96 7.05 -15.98
N VAL A 44 5.32 8.32 -16.25
CA VAL A 44 5.71 8.79 -17.59
C VAL A 44 6.98 8.09 -18.04
N LEU A 45 8.00 8.06 -17.18
CA LEU A 45 9.28 7.40 -17.50
C LEU A 45 9.13 5.91 -17.80
N LEU A 46 8.25 5.21 -17.09
CA LEU A 46 8.00 3.78 -17.34
C LEU A 46 7.22 3.57 -18.65
N ARG A 47 6.22 4.40 -18.91
CA ARG A 47 5.44 4.33 -20.16
C ARG A 47 6.31 4.55 -21.38
N GLU A 48 7.14 5.59 -21.38
CA GLU A 48 8.02 5.91 -22.51
C GLU A 48 9.08 4.83 -22.77
N LYS A 49 9.58 4.21 -21.69
CA LYS A 49 10.65 3.21 -21.79
C LYS A 49 10.16 1.82 -22.22
N PHE A 50 8.96 1.40 -21.79
CA PHE A 50 8.50 0.01 -21.90
C PHE A 50 7.24 -0.20 -22.74
N ASP A 51 6.65 0.88 -23.27
CA ASP A 51 5.38 0.84 -24.01
C ASP A 51 4.25 0.12 -23.24
N ILE A 52 4.18 0.37 -21.93
CA ILE A 52 3.13 -0.17 -21.05
C ILE A 52 2.09 0.90 -20.72
N SER A 53 0.88 0.47 -20.35
CA SER A 53 -0.11 1.40 -19.82
C SER A 53 0.23 1.79 -18.39
N THR A 54 0.14 3.08 -18.09
CA THR A 54 0.46 3.60 -16.75
C THR A 54 -0.61 4.58 -16.30
N GLU A 55 -0.81 4.66 -14.99
CA GLU A 55 -1.59 5.73 -14.37
C GLU A 55 -0.95 6.20 -13.07
N LYS A 56 -1.31 7.41 -12.67
CA LYS A 56 -0.85 8.04 -11.44
C LYS A 56 -2.07 8.43 -10.61
N GLU A 57 -2.07 8.05 -9.36
CA GLU A 57 -3.10 8.35 -8.38
C GLU A 57 -2.51 9.21 -7.27
N ILE A 58 -2.96 10.45 -7.17
CA ILE A 58 -2.50 11.42 -6.18
C ILE A 58 -3.45 11.45 -5.00
N SER A 59 -2.96 11.11 -3.82
CA SER A 59 -3.74 11.02 -2.60
C SER A 59 -3.99 12.36 -1.91
N GLY A 60 -3.19 13.38 -2.20
CA GLY A 60 -3.27 14.69 -1.56
C GLY A 60 -3.05 14.60 -0.04
N ASP A 61 -4.02 15.03 0.72
CA ASP A 61 -4.00 15.03 2.19
C ASP A 61 -4.28 13.66 2.84
N ILE A 62 -4.55 12.63 2.04
CA ILE A 62 -4.80 11.27 2.52
C ILE A 62 -3.49 10.47 2.51
N CYS A 63 -3.33 9.57 3.48
CA CYS A 63 -2.23 8.61 3.44
C CYS A 63 -2.32 7.77 2.15
N PRO A 64 -1.26 7.72 1.31
CA PRO A 64 -1.31 7.03 0.02
C PRO A 64 -1.60 5.54 0.13
N ASP A 65 -1.19 4.87 1.21
CA ASP A 65 -1.50 3.46 1.43
C ASP A 65 -3.01 3.24 1.66
N HIS A 66 -3.68 4.16 2.37
CA HIS A 66 -5.14 4.13 2.55
C HIS A 66 -5.86 4.45 1.25
N TYR A 67 -5.39 5.46 0.54
CA TYR A 67 -5.95 5.85 -0.75
C TYR A 67 -5.82 4.71 -1.78
N ALA A 68 -4.66 4.05 -1.83
CA ALA A 68 -4.45 2.88 -2.67
C ALA A 68 -5.48 1.79 -2.36
N ALA A 69 -5.68 1.44 -1.07
CA ALA A 69 -6.66 0.44 -0.68
C ALA A 69 -8.09 0.77 -1.15
N LEU A 70 -8.47 2.05 -1.17
CA LEU A 70 -9.78 2.49 -1.66
C LEU A 70 -9.90 2.40 -3.19
N LYS A 71 -8.79 2.62 -3.90
CA LYS A 71 -8.75 2.69 -5.38
C LYS A 71 -8.53 1.34 -6.05
N ILE A 72 -7.96 0.36 -5.38
CA ILE A 72 -7.67 -0.97 -5.95
C ILE A 72 -8.86 -1.58 -6.70
N PRO A 73 -10.10 -1.62 -6.16
CA PRO A 73 -11.23 -2.24 -6.87
C PRO A 73 -11.60 -1.51 -8.16
N GLU A 74 -11.50 -0.18 -8.17
CA GLU A 74 -11.80 0.64 -9.33
C GLU A 74 -10.76 0.42 -10.43
N ILE A 75 -9.48 0.39 -10.07
CA ILE A 75 -8.36 0.15 -10.99
C ILE A 75 -8.49 -1.24 -11.63
N ILE A 76 -8.74 -2.27 -10.82
CA ILE A 76 -8.94 -3.64 -11.31
C ILE A 76 -10.10 -3.70 -12.30
N LYS A 77 -11.22 -3.03 -12.01
CA LYS A 77 -12.39 -3.01 -12.89
C LYS A 77 -12.10 -2.34 -14.24
N ARG A 78 -11.26 -1.29 -14.25
CA ARG A 78 -10.88 -0.57 -15.49
C ARG A 78 -9.90 -1.37 -16.37
N HIS A 79 -9.09 -2.24 -15.77
CA HIS A 79 -7.95 -2.88 -16.44
C HIS A 79 -8.03 -4.42 -16.47
N GLN A 80 -9.25 -4.95 -16.65
CA GLN A 80 -9.48 -6.41 -16.71
C GLN A 80 -8.85 -7.08 -17.93
N ASP A 81 -8.46 -6.32 -18.95
CA ASP A 81 -7.77 -6.76 -20.15
C ASP A 81 -6.28 -7.02 -19.95
N LYS A 82 -5.74 -6.73 -18.77
CA LYS A 82 -4.33 -6.88 -18.45
C LYS A 82 -4.03 -8.25 -17.81
N ASP A 83 -2.82 -8.74 -18.06
CA ASP A 83 -2.30 -9.96 -17.43
C ASP A 83 -1.80 -9.65 -16.01
N LEU A 84 -1.23 -8.43 -15.82
CA LEU A 84 -0.57 -8.00 -14.59
C LEU A 84 -0.84 -6.54 -14.30
N ILE A 85 -1.27 -6.24 -13.07
CA ILE A 85 -1.29 -4.90 -12.50
C ILE A 85 -0.19 -4.78 -11.46
N ILE A 86 0.75 -3.85 -11.67
CA ILE A 86 1.79 -3.49 -10.71
C ILE A 86 1.39 -2.18 -10.04
N MET A 87 1.24 -2.18 -8.74
CA MET A 87 0.93 -1.00 -7.93
C MET A 87 2.12 -0.65 -7.05
N GLU A 88 2.58 0.60 -7.14
CA GLU A 88 3.65 1.11 -6.29
C GLU A 88 3.10 2.17 -5.34
N THR A 89 3.28 1.99 -4.02
CA THR A 89 2.87 2.97 -3.02
C THR A 89 4.03 3.87 -2.61
N ALA A 90 3.72 5.07 -2.11
CA ALA A 90 4.72 6.00 -1.61
C ALA A 90 5.47 5.45 -0.37
N GLY A 91 4.79 4.60 0.43
CA GLY A 91 5.41 3.97 1.61
C GLY A 91 5.73 4.94 2.75
N LEU A 92 4.87 5.94 2.95
CA LEU A 92 5.06 6.96 3.99
C LEU A 92 4.64 6.50 5.38
N CYS A 93 3.70 5.55 5.45
CA CYS A 93 3.18 5.04 6.71
C CYS A 93 3.63 3.59 6.96
N LEU A 94 4.37 3.36 8.05
CA LEU A 94 4.82 2.02 8.43
C LEU A 94 3.80 1.25 9.30
N ARG A 95 2.62 1.82 9.53
CA ARG A 95 1.58 1.26 10.42
C ARG A 95 0.47 0.51 9.69
N CYS A 96 0.46 0.55 8.37
CA CYS A 96 -0.50 -0.14 7.51
C CYS A 96 0.13 -0.49 6.18
N SER A 97 -0.56 -1.33 5.43
CA SER A 97 -0.17 -1.67 4.06
C SER A 97 -1.43 -1.86 3.21
N PRO A 98 -1.40 -1.52 1.91
CA PRO A 98 -2.50 -1.78 0.99
C PRO A 98 -2.47 -3.21 0.42
N TYR A 99 -1.70 -4.11 0.99
CA TYR A 99 -1.55 -5.49 0.52
C TYR A 99 -2.87 -6.24 0.56
N VAL A 100 -3.18 -6.93 -0.52
CA VAL A 100 -4.42 -7.69 -0.68
C VAL A 100 -4.18 -9.20 -0.62
N LYS A 101 -5.13 -9.93 -0.04
CA LYS A 101 -5.13 -11.39 -0.08
C LYS A 101 -5.34 -11.87 -1.51
N GLY A 102 -4.59 -12.89 -1.91
CA GLY A 102 -4.61 -13.39 -3.29
C GLY A 102 -3.75 -12.59 -4.28
N GLY A 103 -3.24 -11.42 -3.88
CA GLY A 103 -2.19 -10.70 -4.61
C GLY A 103 -0.80 -10.98 -4.05
N LEU A 104 0.25 -10.63 -4.80
CA LEU A 104 1.63 -10.71 -4.36
C LEU A 104 2.07 -9.38 -3.72
N SER A 105 2.57 -9.45 -2.50
CA SER A 105 3.01 -8.30 -1.72
C SER A 105 4.53 -8.25 -1.66
N ILE A 106 5.12 -7.17 -2.13
CA ILE A 106 6.57 -6.99 -2.20
C ILE A 106 6.97 -5.77 -1.39
N ASN A 107 7.82 -5.96 -0.40
CA ASN A 107 8.43 -4.85 0.33
C ASN A 107 9.86 -4.62 -0.16
N VAL A 108 10.15 -3.41 -0.64
CA VAL A 108 11.52 -3.00 -0.95
C VAL A 108 12.12 -2.30 0.25
N LEU A 109 13.08 -2.96 0.87
CA LEU A 109 13.68 -2.56 2.14
C LEU A 109 15.11 -2.06 1.92
N ASN A 110 15.32 -0.77 2.17
CA ASN A 110 16.67 -0.21 2.13
C ASN A 110 17.44 -0.63 3.39
N ILE A 111 18.52 -1.39 3.21
CA ILE A 111 19.34 -1.92 4.32
C ILE A 111 19.94 -0.82 5.21
N LEU A 112 20.11 0.39 4.69
CA LEU A 112 20.64 1.56 5.41
C LEU A 112 19.57 2.37 6.16
N ALA A 113 18.28 2.10 5.95
CA ALA A 113 17.19 2.97 6.42
C ALA A 113 16.63 2.61 7.79
N GLY A 114 17.26 1.69 8.52
CA GLY A 114 16.86 1.34 9.90
C GLY A 114 16.62 -0.14 10.13
N LYS A 115 16.05 -0.44 11.30
CA LYS A 115 15.84 -1.83 11.73
C LYS A 115 14.56 -2.40 11.10
N PRO A 116 14.57 -3.67 10.63
CA PRO A 116 13.39 -4.35 10.08
C PRO A 116 12.15 -4.29 10.98
N SER A 117 12.32 -4.37 12.30
CA SER A 117 11.23 -4.32 13.28
C SER A 117 10.39 -3.03 13.24
N GLY A 118 10.89 -1.97 12.61
CA GLY A 118 10.18 -0.69 12.48
C GLY A 118 9.19 -0.61 11.30
N TYR A 119 9.19 -1.61 10.40
CA TYR A 119 8.43 -1.54 9.14
C TYR A 119 6.97 -2.03 9.22
N GLY A 120 6.54 -2.58 10.37
CA GLY A 120 5.15 -2.98 10.60
C GLY A 120 4.55 -3.83 9.46
N PRO A 121 3.27 -3.59 9.09
CA PRO A 121 2.57 -4.41 8.10
C PRO A 121 3.20 -4.43 6.70
N LEU A 122 3.98 -3.43 6.33
CA LEU A 122 4.74 -3.47 5.07
C LEU A 122 5.74 -4.62 5.05
N LEU A 123 6.27 -5.02 6.20
CA LEU A 123 7.18 -6.14 6.32
C LEU A 123 6.48 -7.42 6.76
N THR A 124 5.61 -7.37 7.78
CA THR A 124 4.97 -8.58 8.34
C THR A 124 4.08 -9.30 7.33
N ASP A 125 3.48 -8.56 6.39
CA ASP A 125 2.52 -9.09 5.41
C ASP A 125 3.11 -9.21 3.99
N ALA A 126 4.43 -8.97 3.85
CA ALA A 126 5.12 -9.14 2.58
C ALA A 126 5.34 -10.61 2.25
N ASP A 127 5.08 -11.02 1.01
CA ASP A 127 5.44 -12.33 0.49
C ASP A 127 6.91 -12.37 0.04
N ILE A 128 7.39 -11.23 -0.49
CA ILE A 128 8.79 -11.03 -0.90
C ILE A 128 9.33 -9.76 -0.22
N VAL A 129 10.54 -9.85 0.26
CA VAL A 129 11.33 -8.70 0.73
C VAL A 129 12.54 -8.54 -0.18
N VAL A 130 12.56 -7.47 -0.96
CA VAL A 130 13.71 -7.07 -1.76
C VAL A 130 14.61 -6.19 -0.91
N VAL A 131 15.77 -6.68 -0.53
CA VAL A 131 16.78 -5.93 0.23
C VAL A 131 17.63 -5.13 -0.74
N SER A 132 17.46 -3.81 -0.72
CA SER A 132 18.18 -2.90 -1.61
C SER A 132 19.41 -2.28 -0.95
N LYS A 133 20.34 -1.81 -1.79
CA LYS A 133 21.58 -1.14 -1.37
C LYS A 133 22.53 -2.02 -0.53
N GLY A 134 22.42 -3.33 -0.68
CA GLY A 134 23.33 -4.28 -0.01
C GLY A 134 24.79 -4.19 -0.48
N ASP A 135 25.01 -3.62 -1.67
CA ASP A 135 26.32 -3.31 -2.21
C ASP A 135 27.13 -2.28 -1.41
N LEU A 136 26.45 -1.52 -0.53
CA LEU A 136 27.07 -0.48 0.31
C LEU A 136 27.55 -0.98 1.68
N ILE A 137 27.33 -2.25 1.99
CA ILE A 137 27.72 -2.85 3.29
C ILE A 137 28.40 -4.20 3.09
N SER A 138 29.03 -4.70 4.15
CA SER A 138 29.70 -6.01 4.14
C SER A 138 28.71 -7.18 4.04
N GLN A 139 29.22 -8.35 3.59
CA GLN A 139 28.42 -9.57 3.56
C GLN A 139 27.91 -9.96 4.95
N ALA A 140 28.73 -9.79 5.99
CA ALA A 140 28.33 -10.11 7.38
C ALA A 140 27.13 -9.23 7.84
N GLU A 141 27.16 -7.95 7.54
CA GLU A 141 26.05 -7.04 7.84
C GLU A 141 24.77 -7.42 7.08
N ARG A 142 24.90 -7.84 5.81
CA ARG A 142 23.75 -8.34 5.02
C ARG A 142 23.13 -9.57 5.69
N GLU A 143 23.92 -10.55 6.10
CA GLU A 143 23.41 -11.76 6.76
C GLU A 143 22.72 -11.44 8.10
N ILE A 144 23.30 -10.54 8.90
CA ILE A 144 22.67 -10.05 10.14
C ILE A 144 21.32 -9.37 9.82
N PHE A 145 21.26 -8.57 8.77
CA PHE A 145 20.04 -7.88 8.38
C PHE A 145 18.96 -8.85 7.89
N ARG A 146 19.33 -9.86 7.09
CA ARG A 146 18.43 -10.94 6.64
C ARG A 146 17.87 -11.72 7.84
N SER A 147 18.69 -12.06 8.81
CA SER A 147 18.24 -12.70 10.05
C SER A 147 17.19 -11.86 10.78
N LYS A 148 17.41 -10.54 10.90
CA LYS A 148 16.43 -9.62 11.51
C LYS A 148 15.13 -9.48 10.72
N ILE A 149 15.15 -9.63 9.39
CA ILE A 149 13.93 -9.70 8.58
C ILE A 149 13.16 -10.97 8.96
N LEU A 150 13.83 -12.12 9.05
CA LEU A 150 13.19 -13.40 9.39
C LEU A 150 12.65 -13.45 10.82
N GLU A 151 13.22 -12.68 11.76
CA GLU A 151 12.64 -12.49 13.09
C GLU A 151 11.25 -11.82 13.03
N VAL A 152 11.04 -10.90 12.07
CA VAL A 152 9.78 -10.16 11.89
C VAL A 152 8.80 -10.90 10.98
N ASN A 153 9.29 -11.46 9.88
CA ASN A 153 8.49 -12.21 8.91
C ASN A 153 9.21 -13.51 8.52
N LYS A 154 8.84 -14.60 9.17
CA LYS A 154 9.46 -15.91 9.02
C LYS A 154 9.23 -16.58 7.65
N THR A 155 8.25 -16.12 6.91
CA THR A 155 7.79 -16.77 5.67
C THR A 155 8.15 -15.98 4.41
N ALA A 156 8.67 -14.75 4.57
CA ALA A 156 9.04 -13.92 3.43
C ALA A 156 10.20 -14.54 2.63
N LEU A 157 10.05 -14.53 1.30
CA LEU A 157 11.17 -14.77 0.39
C LEU A 157 12.05 -13.52 0.40
N ILE A 158 13.31 -13.65 0.80
CA ILE A 158 14.26 -12.54 0.79
C ILE A 158 15.09 -12.61 -0.48
N VAL A 159 15.09 -11.50 -1.25
CA VAL A 159 15.85 -11.32 -2.48
C VAL A 159 16.78 -10.12 -2.32
N ASP A 160 18.06 -10.27 -2.59
CA ASP A 160 18.96 -9.12 -2.69
C ASP A 160 18.67 -8.40 -4.00
N GLY A 161 18.49 -7.07 -3.93
CA GLY A 161 18.09 -6.27 -5.07
C GLY A 161 18.95 -5.03 -5.26
N ASN A 162 19.29 -4.73 -6.50
CA ASN A 162 20.00 -3.50 -6.85
C ASN A 162 19.29 -2.77 -7.98
N GLY A 163 18.74 -1.60 -7.68
CA GLY A 163 17.99 -0.75 -8.63
C GLY A 163 18.86 -0.09 -9.69
N LEU A 164 20.18 -0.22 -9.64
CA LEU A 164 21.11 0.29 -10.66
C LEU A 164 21.51 -0.82 -11.66
N THR A 165 21.74 -2.04 -11.17
CA THR A 165 22.21 -3.17 -11.97
C THR A 165 21.09 -4.10 -12.41
N GLY A 166 19.95 -4.10 -11.71
CA GLY A 166 18.85 -5.05 -11.94
C GLY A 166 19.01 -6.38 -11.20
N GLU A 167 20.03 -6.51 -10.33
CA GLU A 167 20.19 -7.71 -9.48
C GLU A 167 18.88 -8.01 -8.74
N GLY A 168 18.48 -9.28 -8.68
CA GLY A 168 17.26 -9.76 -8.03
C GLY A 168 15.97 -9.54 -8.83
N ALA A 169 16.00 -8.80 -9.94
CA ALA A 169 14.78 -8.56 -10.72
C ALA A 169 14.23 -9.83 -11.37
N ILE A 170 15.11 -10.71 -11.85
CA ILE A 170 14.74 -12.00 -12.46
C ILE A 170 14.03 -12.88 -11.42
N ASP A 171 14.58 -13.00 -10.22
CA ASP A 171 13.99 -13.83 -9.14
C ASP A 171 12.59 -13.35 -8.77
N VAL A 172 12.41 -12.03 -8.67
CA VAL A 172 11.10 -11.43 -8.41
C VAL A 172 10.14 -11.65 -9.58
N ALA A 173 10.59 -11.46 -10.82
CA ALA A 173 9.80 -11.68 -12.03
C ALA A 173 9.33 -13.13 -12.14
N GLU A 174 10.20 -14.10 -11.89
CA GLU A 174 9.83 -15.52 -11.86
C GLU A 174 8.77 -15.82 -10.78
N LYS A 175 8.89 -15.21 -9.60
CA LYS A 175 7.89 -15.37 -8.56
C LYS A 175 6.56 -14.78 -8.97
N ILE A 176 6.54 -13.60 -9.63
CA ILE A 176 5.34 -13.00 -10.21
C ILE A 176 4.71 -13.96 -11.24
N ARG A 177 5.50 -14.57 -12.13
CA ARG A 177 4.97 -15.54 -13.11
C ARG A 177 4.30 -16.74 -12.44
N LYS A 178 4.90 -17.25 -11.36
CA LYS A 178 4.41 -18.42 -10.60
C LYS A 178 3.23 -18.09 -9.67
N THR A 179 2.96 -16.81 -9.39
CA THR A 179 1.83 -16.39 -8.55
C THR A 179 0.50 -16.67 -9.29
N PRO A 180 -0.49 -17.28 -8.64
CA PRO A 180 -1.79 -17.50 -9.24
C PRO A 180 -2.49 -16.16 -9.57
N GLU A 181 -3.49 -16.23 -10.44
CA GLU A 181 -4.34 -15.06 -10.70
C GLU A 181 -5.11 -14.65 -9.44
N THR A 182 -5.23 -13.35 -9.26
CA THR A 182 -6.00 -12.79 -8.15
C THR A 182 -7.48 -12.89 -8.49
N GLY A 183 -8.23 -13.62 -7.68
CA GLY A 183 -9.66 -13.83 -7.87
C GLY A 183 -10.46 -13.68 -6.58
N GLY A 184 -11.79 -13.66 -6.71
CA GLY A 184 -12.70 -13.58 -5.57
C GLY A 184 -12.84 -12.20 -4.94
N LYS A 185 -13.45 -12.16 -3.74
CA LYS A 185 -13.63 -10.92 -2.97
C LYS A 185 -12.28 -10.44 -2.44
N LEU A 186 -11.91 -9.23 -2.82
CA LEU A 186 -10.67 -8.61 -2.34
C LEU A 186 -10.79 -8.21 -0.88
N THR A 187 -9.81 -8.62 -0.08
CA THR A 187 -9.67 -8.20 1.32
C THR A 187 -8.22 -7.79 1.58
N LEU A 188 -8.03 -6.85 2.47
CA LEU A 188 -6.68 -6.47 2.92
C LEU A 188 -6.04 -7.60 3.72
N LYS A 189 -4.73 -7.79 3.57
CA LYS A 189 -3.95 -8.67 4.45
C LYS A 189 -3.93 -8.13 5.87
N HIS A 190 -3.85 -6.80 6.02
CA HIS A 190 -3.82 -6.08 7.29
C HIS A 190 -5.00 -5.12 7.40
N SER A 191 -5.71 -5.16 8.54
CA SER A 191 -6.76 -4.17 8.81
C SER A 191 -6.16 -2.80 9.08
N MET A 192 -6.60 -1.79 8.35
CA MET A 192 -6.09 -0.43 8.54
C MET A 192 -6.55 0.15 9.89
N PRO A 193 -5.62 0.67 10.71
CA PRO A 193 -5.94 1.14 12.05
C PRO A 193 -6.69 2.48 12.01
N THR A 194 -7.85 2.56 12.66
CA THR A 194 -8.64 3.79 12.79
C THR A 194 -8.10 4.75 13.83
N ALA A 195 -7.59 4.21 14.94
CA ALA A 195 -7.18 5.01 16.09
C ALA A 195 -5.94 5.87 15.85
N ILE A 196 -5.15 5.56 14.81
CA ILE A 196 -3.85 6.20 14.58
C ILE A 196 -3.93 7.40 13.64
N CYS A 197 -4.70 7.31 12.55
CA CYS A 197 -4.78 8.39 11.56
C CYS A 197 -6.19 8.93 11.31
N GLY A 198 -7.23 8.24 11.76
CA GLY A 198 -8.63 8.69 11.66
C GLY A 198 -9.20 8.75 10.24
N TYR A 199 -8.47 8.33 9.21
CA TYR A 199 -8.95 8.41 7.83
C TYR A 199 -9.53 7.11 7.28
N CYS A 200 -9.04 5.96 7.73
CA CYS A 200 -9.50 4.67 7.20
C CYS A 200 -10.76 4.12 7.89
N TYR A 201 -11.15 4.68 9.01
CA TYR A 201 -12.37 4.32 9.76
C TYR A 201 -12.62 2.81 9.89
N GLY A 202 -11.55 2.01 10.03
CA GLY A 202 -11.62 0.57 10.26
C GLY A 202 -11.92 -0.28 9.03
N ASN A 203 -11.76 0.24 7.82
CA ASN A 203 -11.95 -0.55 6.60
C ASN A 203 -11.07 -1.80 6.59
N LYS A 204 -11.71 -2.96 6.50
CA LYS A 204 -11.06 -4.29 6.40
C LYS A 204 -11.28 -4.92 5.04
N THR A 205 -12.32 -4.50 4.34
CA THR A 205 -12.71 -5.03 3.02
C THR A 205 -12.41 -4.00 1.95
N ILE A 206 -12.01 -4.49 0.79
CA ILE A 206 -11.90 -3.71 -0.44
C ILE A 206 -13.10 -4.14 -1.29
N ASP A 207 -14.06 -3.26 -1.45
CA ASP A 207 -15.21 -3.46 -2.31
C ASP A 207 -15.43 -2.25 -3.20
N SER A 208 -15.98 -2.50 -4.38
CA SER A 208 -16.14 -1.46 -5.40
C SER A 208 -17.15 -0.40 -4.96
N GLY A 209 -16.67 0.69 -4.42
CA GLY A 209 -17.38 1.93 -4.18
C GLY A 209 -17.98 2.10 -2.79
N GLU A 210 -18.20 1.07 -2.00
CA GLU A 210 -18.76 1.21 -0.64
C GLU A 210 -17.71 1.76 0.34
N SER A 211 -16.49 1.25 0.28
CA SER A 211 -15.37 1.79 1.06
C SER A 211 -15.09 3.26 0.72
N LEU A 212 -15.16 3.63 -0.55
CA LEU A 212 -14.96 5.03 -0.97
C LEU A 212 -16.13 5.93 -0.51
N LYS A 213 -17.37 5.46 -0.61
CA LYS A 213 -18.55 6.19 -0.07
C LYS A 213 -18.41 6.39 1.43
N ARG A 214 -18.06 5.34 2.16
CA ARG A 214 -17.81 5.39 3.60
C ARG A 214 -16.69 6.36 3.96
N TYR A 215 -15.60 6.34 3.21
CA TYR A 215 -14.50 7.28 3.37
C TYR A 215 -14.97 8.73 3.17
N ASN A 216 -15.68 9.03 2.06
CA ASN A 216 -16.18 10.37 1.76
C ASN A 216 -17.14 10.86 2.83
N LEU A 217 -18.04 10.01 3.31
CA LEU A 217 -18.95 10.32 4.42
C LEU A 217 -18.19 10.61 5.71
N GLY A 218 -17.16 9.83 6.02
CA GLY A 218 -16.30 10.06 7.18
C GLY A 218 -15.52 11.37 7.09
N LYS A 219 -15.03 11.72 5.89
CA LYS A 219 -14.35 13.00 5.62
C LYS A 219 -15.30 14.19 5.81
N ASP A 220 -16.52 14.09 5.30
CA ASP A 220 -17.57 15.10 5.46
C ASP A 220 -17.93 15.30 6.95
N LEU A 221 -18.20 14.22 7.67
CA LEU A 221 -18.46 14.26 9.10
C LEU A 221 -17.32 14.91 9.87
N LYS A 222 -16.07 14.58 9.52
CA LYS A 222 -14.90 15.17 10.15
C LYS A 222 -14.77 16.67 9.91
N ALA A 223 -15.11 17.14 8.72
CA ALA A 223 -15.08 18.56 8.38
C ALA A 223 -16.14 19.36 9.15
N ARG A 224 -17.30 18.76 9.44
CA ARG A 224 -18.41 19.38 10.18
C ARG A 224 -18.24 19.32 11.70
N LEU A 225 -17.38 18.44 12.20
CA LEU A 225 -17.10 18.29 13.64
C LEU A 225 -16.09 19.33 14.12
N PRO A 226 -16.22 19.84 15.38
CA PRO A 226 -15.28 20.81 15.93
C PRO A 226 -13.92 20.21 16.34
N ASN A 227 -13.76 18.90 16.23
CA ASN A 227 -12.55 18.13 16.58
C ASN A 227 -12.02 18.34 18.01
N LEU A 228 -12.91 18.70 18.97
CA LEU A 228 -12.57 19.02 20.37
C LEU A 228 -12.27 17.78 21.22
N ASN A 229 -12.64 16.58 20.77
CA ASN A 229 -12.57 15.34 21.54
C ASN A 229 -13.17 15.49 22.97
N CYS A 230 -14.25 16.26 23.10
CA CYS A 230 -14.81 16.69 24.38
C CYS A 230 -15.61 15.63 25.13
N GLY A 231 -15.87 14.48 24.52
CA GLY A 231 -16.62 13.36 25.11
C GLY A 231 -18.12 13.57 25.28
N LYS A 232 -18.70 14.75 24.98
CA LYS A 232 -20.12 15.05 25.20
C LYS A 232 -21.09 14.16 24.40
N CYS A 233 -20.66 13.57 23.31
CA CYS A 233 -21.41 12.56 22.55
C CYS A 233 -21.30 11.14 23.11
N GLY A 234 -20.54 10.94 24.20
CA GLY A 234 -20.30 9.65 24.85
C GLY A 234 -19.15 8.84 24.21
N PHE A 235 -18.40 9.41 23.28
CA PHE A 235 -17.21 8.80 22.66
C PHE A 235 -15.95 9.54 23.09
N LYS A 236 -14.83 8.83 23.25
CA LYS A 236 -13.56 9.40 23.73
C LYS A 236 -12.93 10.39 22.75
N SER A 237 -13.26 10.28 21.47
CA SER A 237 -12.76 11.19 20.43
C SER A 237 -13.78 11.40 19.32
N CYS A 238 -13.62 12.50 18.56
CA CYS A 238 -14.43 12.76 17.37
C CYS A 238 -14.24 11.67 16.30
N ASN A 239 -13.05 11.10 16.17
CA ASN A 239 -12.80 9.98 15.24
C ASN A 239 -13.55 8.70 15.67
N GLU A 240 -13.62 8.39 16.95
CA GLU A 240 -14.39 7.26 17.47
C GLU A 240 -15.89 7.46 17.23
N PHE A 241 -16.39 8.68 17.42
CA PHE A 241 -17.76 9.06 17.09
C PHE A 241 -18.07 8.89 15.60
N ILE A 242 -17.18 9.39 14.71
CA ILE A 242 -17.33 9.21 13.26
C ILE A 242 -17.44 7.72 12.92
N ARG A 243 -16.58 6.90 13.49
CA ARG A 243 -16.63 5.44 13.27
C ARG A 243 -17.98 4.86 13.66
N ALA A 244 -18.47 5.18 14.86
CA ALA A 244 -19.76 4.71 15.35
C ALA A 244 -20.93 5.15 14.46
N VAL A 245 -20.87 6.35 13.89
CA VAL A 245 -21.88 6.83 12.93
C VAL A 245 -21.80 6.03 11.63
N LEU A 246 -20.61 5.79 11.10
CA LEU A 246 -20.38 5.01 9.87
C LEU A 246 -20.77 3.54 10.03
N GLU A 247 -20.71 3.00 11.25
CA GLU A 247 -21.12 1.64 11.60
C GLU A 247 -22.61 1.52 11.93
N GLY A 248 -23.33 2.67 11.98
CA GLY A 248 -24.76 2.70 12.36
C GLY A 248 -25.01 2.59 13.86
N GLU A 249 -23.97 2.60 14.68
CA GLU A 249 -24.05 2.50 16.14
C GLU A 249 -24.42 3.84 16.82
N ALA A 250 -24.24 4.95 16.10
CA ALA A 250 -24.60 6.27 16.57
C ALA A 250 -25.26 7.11 15.47
N LYS A 251 -26.14 8.04 15.86
CA LYS A 251 -26.71 9.07 14.98
C LYS A 251 -25.88 10.33 15.05
N GLU A 252 -25.78 11.09 13.96
CA GLU A 252 -25.07 12.37 13.89
C GLU A 252 -25.57 13.36 14.94
N SER A 253 -26.89 13.37 15.22
CA SER A 253 -27.54 14.22 16.24
C SER A 253 -27.01 14.02 17.67
N LYS A 254 -26.24 12.96 17.93
CA LYS A 254 -25.65 12.71 19.25
C LYS A 254 -24.52 13.70 19.59
N CYS A 255 -23.89 14.31 18.60
CA CYS A 255 -22.90 15.36 18.83
C CYS A 255 -23.57 16.73 18.93
N PRO A 256 -23.51 17.40 20.09
CA PRO A 256 -24.18 18.69 20.28
C PRO A 256 -23.57 19.85 19.50
N TYR A 257 -22.40 19.61 18.92
CA TYR A 257 -21.63 20.61 18.14
C TYR A 257 -21.59 20.31 16.64
N LEU A 258 -22.19 19.22 16.19
CA LEU A 258 -22.26 18.94 14.77
C LEU A 258 -23.24 19.93 14.12
N LYS A 259 -22.72 20.82 13.30
CA LYS A 259 -23.56 21.75 12.53
C LYS A 259 -24.35 20.91 11.52
N GLY A 260 -25.69 20.98 11.61
CA GLY A 260 -26.56 20.35 10.65
C GLY A 260 -26.23 20.76 9.23
N GLY A 261 -26.25 19.80 8.29
CA GLY A 261 -26.23 20.08 6.86
C GLY A 261 -27.62 20.54 6.39
#